data_857637599ae91700318541abc21bf664
#
_entry.id   857637599ae91700318541abc21bf664
#
_cell.length_a   1.000
_cell.length_b   1.000
_cell.length_c   1.000
_cell.angle_alpha   90.00
_cell.angle_beta   90.00
_cell.angle_gamma   90.00
#
_symmetry.space_group_name_H-M   'P 1'
#
loop_
_entity.id
_entity.type
_entity.pdbx_description
1 polymer ?
#
loop_
_entity_poly.entity_id
_entity_poly.type
_entity_poly.pdbx_seq_one_letter_code
_entity_poly.pdbx_strand_id
1 'polypeptide(L)'
;MFKKLVSLFLVIVAVISLCACGGDSSDVLILPIESDPMCLDPQVADSKEAKLMIANCFEGLVRLDKDYKIIPGVAESWEISKDGLTYTFNLRKDTHWKLLNSFEDVLPEGYKDTYRTQVIAADFVYGISRALDPATQAGDAEKLFSIKNASAVNSGKQPTSALGITAKDDLTLVITLERADPDFLRILTLPVAMPCHEDFFKATHAKYCLDLKYTFCN
;
A
#
# COMPACT_ATOMS: atom_id res chain seq x y z
N MET A 1 -53.17 -37.26 -26.95
CA MET A 1 -52.15 -37.43 -25.87
C MET A 1 -50.77 -36.97 -26.33
N PHE A 2 -50.27 -37.38 -27.47
CA PHE A 2 -48.93 -37.08 -27.99
C PHE A 2 -48.61 -35.57 -28.08
N LYS A 3 -49.51 -34.74 -28.62
CA LYS A 3 -49.31 -33.26 -28.69
C LYS A 3 -49.16 -32.59 -27.33
N LYS A 4 -49.85 -33.06 -26.28
CA LYS A 4 -49.72 -32.52 -24.92
C LYS A 4 -48.38 -32.92 -24.27
N LEU A 5 -47.86 -34.12 -24.57
CA LEU A 5 -46.54 -34.55 -24.10
C LEU A 5 -45.40 -33.76 -24.76
N VAL A 6 -45.49 -33.50 -26.07
CA VAL A 6 -44.51 -32.67 -26.79
C VAL A 6 -44.51 -31.24 -26.30
N SER A 7 -45.69 -30.67 -26.04
CA SER A 7 -45.79 -29.31 -25.46
C SER A 7 -45.19 -29.22 -24.06
N LEU A 8 -45.40 -30.22 -23.21
CA LEU A 8 -44.85 -30.30 -21.86
C LEU A 8 -43.30 -30.41 -21.90
N PHE A 9 -42.78 -31.23 -22.82
CA PHE A 9 -41.33 -31.40 -23.03
C PHE A 9 -40.68 -30.14 -23.50
N LEU A 10 -41.28 -29.39 -24.45
CA LEU A 10 -40.79 -28.08 -24.91
C LEU A 10 -40.77 -27.03 -23.79
N VAL A 11 -41.76 -27.01 -22.90
CA VAL A 11 -41.77 -26.09 -21.75
C VAL A 11 -40.66 -26.44 -20.74
N ILE A 12 -40.44 -27.73 -20.46
CA ILE A 12 -39.37 -28.19 -19.58
C ILE A 12 -37.98 -27.81 -20.15
N VAL A 13 -37.75 -28.02 -21.45
CA VAL A 13 -36.49 -27.62 -22.10
C VAL A 13 -36.29 -26.10 -22.03
N ALA A 14 -37.35 -25.30 -22.24
CA ALA A 14 -37.28 -23.86 -22.15
C ALA A 14 -36.96 -23.37 -20.71
N VAL A 15 -37.52 -24.03 -19.69
CA VAL A 15 -37.24 -23.70 -18.27
C VAL A 15 -35.81 -24.08 -17.89
N ILE A 16 -35.30 -25.23 -18.38
CA ILE A 16 -33.90 -25.65 -18.13
C ILE A 16 -32.91 -24.70 -18.80
N SER A 17 -33.25 -24.18 -20.01
CA SER A 17 -32.39 -23.20 -20.70
C SER A 17 -32.30 -21.84 -20.00
N LEU A 18 -33.32 -21.46 -19.24
CA LEU A 18 -33.32 -20.21 -18.45
C LEU A 18 -32.52 -20.32 -17.14
N CYS A 19 -32.28 -21.54 -16.65
CA CYS A 19 -31.43 -21.76 -15.45
C CYS A 19 -29.94 -21.88 -15.77
N ALA A 20 -29.54 -21.93 -17.05
CA ALA A 20 -28.14 -22.09 -17.46
C ALA A 20 -27.32 -20.76 -17.49
N CYS A 21 -27.94 -19.64 -17.16
CA CYS A 21 -27.24 -18.35 -17.01
C CYS A 21 -26.84 -18.04 -15.54
N GLY A 22 -26.59 -19.08 -14.74
CA GLY A 22 -25.85 -18.94 -13.49
C GLY A 22 -24.35 -18.95 -13.80
N GLY A 23 -23.84 -17.90 -14.41
CA GLY A 23 -22.39 -17.66 -14.39
C GLY A 23 -21.98 -17.47 -12.95
N ASP A 24 -20.99 -18.22 -12.48
CA ASP A 24 -20.25 -17.86 -11.29
C ASP A 24 -19.87 -16.39 -11.45
N SER A 25 -20.55 -15.52 -10.71
CA SER A 25 -20.07 -14.16 -10.49
C SER A 25 -18.83 -14.32 -9.61
N SER A 26 -17.70 -14.61 -10.22
CA SER A 26 -16.45 -14.38 -9.54
C SER A 26 -16.44 -12.89 -9.18
N ASP A 27 -16.34 -12.56 -7.91
CA ASP A 27 -16.17 -11.18 -7.42
C ASP A 27 -14.80 -10.62 -7.86
N VAL A 28 -14.48 -10.80 -9.14
CA VAL A 28 -13.23 -10.36 -9.76
C VAL A 28 -13.49 -9.04 -10.46
N LEU A 29 -12.90 -7.98 -9.93
CA LEU A 29 -12.85 -6.69 -10.58
C LEU A 29 -11.73 -6.69 -11.62
N ILE A 30 -12.09 -6.56 -12.89
CA ILE A 30 -11.14 -6.42 -14.00
C ILE A 30 -11.00 -4.94 -14.32
N LEU A 31 -9.83 -4.38 -14.06
CA LEU A 31 -9.48 -3.00 -14.40
C LEU A 31 -8.57 -3.00 -15.64
N PRO A 32 -8.92 -2.29 -16.73
CA PRO A 32 -8.03 -2.11 -17.85
C PRO A 32 -6.85 -1.20 -17.46
N ILE A 33 -5.65 -1.60 -17.82
CA ILE A 33 -4.43 -0.78 -17.72
C ILE A 33 -3.86 -0.59 -19.12
N GLU A 34 -3.28 0.59 -19.38
CA GLU A 34 -2.74 0.94 -20.72
C GLU A 34 -1.41 0.24 -21.00
N SER A 35 -0.62 0.01 -19.95
CA SER A 35 0.69 -0.64 -20.03
C SER A 35 1.02 -1.39 -18.73
N ASP A 36 1.87 -2.39 -18.82
CA ASP A 36 2.39 -3.06 -17.64
C ASP A 36 3.31 -2.12 -16.85
N PRO A 37 3.11 -1.98 -15.53
CA PRO A 37 4.00 -1.17 -14.70
C PRO A 37 5.38 -1.82 -14.60
N MET A 38 6.41 -1.02 -14.76
CA MET A 38 7.80 -1.49 -14.66
C MET A 38 8.21 -1.83 -13.23
N CYS A 39 7.55 -1.23 -12.24
CA CYS A 39 7.86 -1.39 -10.82
C CYS A 39 6.62 -1.10 -9.97
N LEU A 40 6.42 -1.89 -8.91
CA LEU A 40 5.38 -1.68 -7.90
C LEU A 40 5.95 -1.24 -6.54
N ASP A 41 7.20 -0.80 -6.51
CA ASP A 41 7.80 -0.22 -5.31
C ASP A 41 7.18 1.15 -5.03
N PRO A 42 6.45 1.31 -3.90
CA PRO A 42 5.71 2.54 -3.61
C PRO A 42 6.56 3.80 -3.61
N GLN A 43 7.84 3.70 -3.22
CA GLN A 43 8.73 4.85 -3.10
C GLN A 43 9.26 5.36 -4.45
N VAL A 44 9.31 4.52 -5.49
CA VAL A 44 9.89 4.89 -6.80
C VAL A 44 8.91 4.79 -7.96
N ALA A 45 7.75 4.21 -7.77
CA ALA A 45 6.74 4.05 -8.82
C ALA A 45 6.23 5.41 -9.30
N ASP A 46 6.30 5.67 -10.61
CA ASP A 46 5.96 6.95 -11.24
C ASP A 46 4.74 6.86 -12.18
N SER A 47 4.47 5.69 -12.78
CA SER A 47 3.36 5.53 -13.72
C SER A 47 1.98 5.50 -13.03
N LYS A 48 0.94 5.88 -13.76
CA LYS A 48 -0.45 5.83 -13.27
C LYS A 48 -0.88 4.41 -12.94
N GLU A 49 -0.48 3.45 -13.76
CA GLU A 49 -0.79 2.03 -13.63
C GLU A 49 -0.16 1.47 -12.37
N ALA A 50 1.12 1.77 -12.13
CA ALA A 50 1.81 1.37 -10.90
C ALA A 50 1.13 1.96 -9.67
N LYS A 51 0.82 3.26 -9.67
CA LYS A 51 0.13 3.93 -8.55
C LYS A 51 -1.26 3.35 -8.28
N LEU A 52 -2.01 2.99 -9.34
CA LEU A 52 -3.30 2.32 -9.21
C LEU A 52 -3.16 0.94 -8.56
N MET A 53 -2.20 0.13 -9.00
CA MET A 53 -1.95 -1.19 -8.43
C MET A 53 -1.47 -1.09 -6.97
N ILE A 54 -0.55 -0.18 -6.68
CA ILE A 54 -0.06 0.07 -5.31
C ILE A 54 -1.21 0.46 -4.39
N ALA A 55 -2.11 1.35 -4.81
CA ALA A 55 -3.25 1.76 -4.02
C ALA A 55 -4.24 0.62 -3.70
N ASN A 56 -4.18 -0.51 -4.43
CA ASN A 56 -4.98 -1.71 -4.18
C ASN A 56 -4.22 -2.81 -3.43
N CYS A 57 -2.90 -2.70 -3.31
CA CYS A 57 -2.04 -3.70 -2.66
C CYS A 57 -1.45 -3.22 -1.34
N PHE A 58 -1.30 -1.92 -1.16
CA PHE A 58 -0.71 -1.31 0.02
C PHE A 58 -1.71 -0.40 0.72
N GLU A 59 -1.62 -0.32 2.04
CA GLU A 59 -2.38 0.63 2.84
C GLU A 59 -1.45 1.60 3.56
N GLY A 60 -1.71 2.90 3.42
CA GLY A 60 -0.98 3.96 4.13
C GLY A 60 -1.48 4.18 5.56
N LEU A 61 -0.90 5.15 6.26
CA LEU A 61 -1.38 5.58 7.59
C LEU A 61 -2.86 5.95 7.55
N VAL A 62 -3.25 6.65 6.51
CA VAL A 62 -4.62 7.10 6.25
C VAL A 62 -4.97 6.81 4.79
N ARG A 63 -6.26 6.78 4.48
CA ARG A 63 -6.76 6.55 3.11
C ARG A 63 -7.92 7.50 2.81
N LEU A 64 -8.34 7.54 1.55
CA LEU A 64 -9.52 8.29 1.12
C LEU A 64 -10.75 7.37 1.05
N ASP A 65 -11.89 7.87 1.49
CA ASP A 65 -13.18 7.22 1.21
C ASP A 65 -13.69 7.60 -0.19
N LYS A 66 -14.88 7.09 -0.56
CA LYS A 66 -15.54 7.38 -1.85
C LYS A 66 -15.88 8.86 -2.05
N ASP A 67 -15.93 9.65 -0.99
CA ASP A 67 -16.21 11.09 -0.99
C ASP A 67 -14.93 11.93 -0.85
N TYR A 68 -13.74 11.31 -1.03
CA TYR A 68 -12.41 11.90 -0.88
C TYR A 68 -12.10 12.47 0.51
N LYS A 69 -12.75 11.96 1.54
CA LYS A 69 -12.45 12.31 2.94
C LYS A 69 -11.36 11.42 3.48
N ILE A 70 -10.52 11.98 4.33
CA ILE A 70 -9.49 11.23 5.05
C ILE A 70 -10.15 10.33 6.11
N ILE A 71 -9.86 9.05 6.04
CA ILE A 71 -10.32 8.03 6.99
C ILE A 71 -9.13 7.19 7.47
N PRO A 72 -9.26 6.47 8.61
CA PRO A 72 -8.26 5.54 9.09
C PRO A 72 -7.82 4.53 8.02
N GLY A 73 -6.51 4.27 7.98
CA GLY A 73 -5.87 3.19 7.24
C GLY A 73 -5.17 2.25 8.22
N VAL A 74 -3.84 2.10 8.10
CA VAL A 74 -3.01 1.39 9.09
C VAL A 74 -3.06 2.09 10.46
N ALA A 75 -3.15 3.43 10.48
CA ALA A 75 -3.44 4.15 11.72
C ALA A 75 -4.95 4.08 12.04
N GLU A 76 -5.30 3.60 13.24
CA GLU A 76 -6.67 3.62 13.73
C GLU A 76 -7.10 5.03 14.20
N SER A 77 -6.13 5.84 14.62
CA SER A 77 -6.36 7.22 15.07
C SER A 77 -5.09 8.04 14.97
N TRP A 78 -5.24 9.37 15.01
CA TRP A 78 -4.13 10.30 15.10
C TRP A 78 -4.51 11.55 15.88
N GLU A 79 -3.48 12.19 16.43
CA GLU A 79 -3.58 13.48 17.13
C GLU A 79 -2.69 14.50 16.44
N ILE A 80 -3.16 15.76 16.39
CA ILE A 80 -2.41 16.88 15.82
C ILE A 80 -2.17 17.87 16.94
N SER A 81 -0.92 18.29 17.14
CA SER A 81 -0.59 19.33 18.11
C SER A 81 -1.26 20.66 17.79
N LYS A 82 -1.43 21.52 18.80
CA LYS A 82 -2.13 22.81 18.64
C LYS A 82 -1.50 23.75 17.60
N ASP A 83 -0.20 23.62 17.40
CA ASP A 83 0.55 24.39 16.40
C ASP A 83 0.49 23.77 14.99
N GLY A 84 -0.13 22.61 14.85
CA GLY A 84 -0.25 21.89 13.57
C GLY A 84 1.05 21.27 13.07
N LEU A 85 2.10 21.19 13.94
CA LEU A 85 3.42 20.73 13.52
C LEU A 85 3.71 19.28 13.85
N THR A 86 3.04 18.69 14.83
CA THR A 86 3.30 17.31 15.25
C THR A 86 2.07 16.46 15.09
N TYR A 87 2.23 15.35 14.39
CA TYR A 87 1.22 14.32 14.18
C TYR A 87 1.65 13.05 14.92
N THR A 88 0.80 12.54 15.79
CA THR A 88 1.02 11.27 16.49
C THR A 88 -0.02 10.28 16.00
N PHE A 89 0.41 9.21 15.34
CA PHE A 89 -0.44 8.15 14.80
C PHE A 89 -0.39 6.93 15.71
N ASN A 90 -1.56 6.36 16.04
CA ASN A 90 -1.69 5.09 16.72
C ASN A 90 -2.06 4.02 15.67
N LEU A 91 -1.23 3.01 15.52
CA LEU A 91 -1.41 1.97 14.50
C LEU A 91 -2.29 0.84 15.00
N ARG A 92 -3.06 0.24 14.10
CA ARG A 92 -3.84 -0.98 14.36
C ARG A 92 -2.89 -2.16 14.60
N LYS A 93 -3.30 -3.10 15.45
CA LYS A 93 -2.54 -4.33 15.76
C LYS A 93 -2.77 -5.45 14.76
N ASP A 94 -3.80 -5.35 13.94
CA ASP A 94 -4.27 -6.39 13.02
C ASP A 94 -3.81 -6.18 11.56
N THR A 95 -2.92 -5.23 11.32
CA THR A 95 -2.30 -5.03 10.01
C THR A 95 -1.07 -5.90 9.84
N HIS A 96 -1.03 -6.64 8.73
CA HIS A 96 0.02 -7.62 8.50
C HIS A 96 0.55 -7.52 7.07
N TRP A 97 1.86 -7.67 6.95
CA TRP A 97 2.53 -7.90 5.69
C TRP A 97 2.14 -9.26 5.13
N LYS A 98 1.88 -9.31 3.83
CA LYS A 98 1.51 -10.52 3.13
C LYS A 98 2.29 -10.69 1.84
N LEU A 99 2.87 -11.86 1.63
CA LEU A 99 3.36 -12.30 0.33
C LEU A 99 2.18 -12.75 -0.53
N LEU A 100 2.30 -12.61 -1.84
CA LEU A 100 1.38 -13.26 -2.76
C LEU A 100 1.52 -14.79 -2.59
N ASN A 101 0.41 -15.48 -2.40
CA ASN A 101 0.31 -16.89 -1.96
C ASN A 101 1.18 -17.90 -2.73
N SER A 102 1.59 -17.60 -3.95
CA SER A 102 2.43 -18.48 -4.78
C SER A 102 3.94 -18.32 -4.54
N PHE A 103 4.36 -17.42 -3.64
CA PHE A 103 5.77 -17.02 -3.51
C PHE A 103 6.38 -17.27 -2.14
N GLU A 104 5.68 -17.95 -1.23
CA GLU A 104 6.22 -18.30 0.10
C GLU A 104 7.53 -19.11 -0.01
N ASP A 105 7.67 -19.91 -1.10
CA ASP A 105 8.88 -20.70 -1.35
C ASP A 105 10.07 -19.91 -1.90
N VAL A 106 9.87 -18.65 -2.26
CA VAL A 106 10.88 -17.80 -2.92
C VAL A 106 11.55 -16.83 -1.94
N LEU A 107 11.10 -16.81 -0.68
CA LEU A 107 11.78 -16.01 0.35
C LEU A 107 13.25 -16.42 0.45
N PRO A 108 14.16 -15.47 0.63
CA PRO A 108 15.57 -15.75 0.85
C PRO A 108 15.76 -16.79 1.97
N GLU A 109 16.73 -17.70 1.79
CA GLU A 109 17.04 -18.74 2.78
C GLU A 109 17.31 -18.09 4.14
N GLY A 110 16.67 -18.59 5.21
CA GLY A 110 16.74 -18.03 6.55
C GLY A 110 15.76 -16.89 6.85
N TYR A 111 15.03 -16.37 5.84
CA TYR A 111 14.02 -15.32 6.06
C TYR A 111 12.62 -15.89 6.31
N LYS A 112 12.31 -17.09 5.77
CA LYS A 112 11.02 -17.77 5.89
C LYS A 112 10.51 -17.94 7.33
N ASP A 113 11.42 -18.23 8.25
CA ASP A 113 11.07 -18.61 9.63
C ASP A 113 11.17 -17.44 10.62
N THR A 114 11.69 -16.32 10.19
CA THR A 114 12.06 -15.22 11.10
C THR A 114 11.46 -13.85 10.71
N TYR A 115 10.80 -13.72 9.57
CA TYR A 115 10.27 -12.43 9.18
C TYR A 115 9.05 -12.03 10.01
N ARG A 116 9.05 -10.78 10.41
CA ARG A 116 7.92 -10.18 11.08
C ARG A 116 6.77 -9.97 10.08
N THR A 117 5.59 -10.41 10.46
CA THR A 117 4.39 -10.19 9.62
C THR A 117 3.63 -8.93 9.99
N GLN A 118 3.69 -8.48 11.25
CA GLN A 118 2.97 -7.27 11.68
C GLN A 118 3.58 -6.02 11.06
N VAL A 119 2.72 -5.11 10.58
CA VAL A 119 3.12 -3.77 10.17
C VAL A 119 3.34 -2.93 11.42
N ILE A 120 4.49 -2.26 11.51
CA ILE A 120 4.86 -1.44 12.67
C ILE A 120 5.26 -0.02 12.25
N ALA A 121 5.35 0.87 13.21
CA ALA A 121 5.72 2.27 12.99
C ALA A 121 7.10 2.42 12.30
N ALA A 122 8.04 1.52 12.60
CA ALA A 122 9.36 1.52 11.95
C ALA A 122 9.28 1.28 10.43
N ASP A 123 8.27 0.59 9.92
CA ASP A 123 8.10 0.38 8.47
C ASP A 123 7.78 1.70 7.75
N PHE A 124 7.01 2.58 8.38
CA PHE A 124 6.75 3.92 7.87
C PHE A 124 7.97 4.82 7.96
N VAL A 125 8.71 4.75 9.08
CA VAL A 125 10.00 5.46 9.21
C VAL A 125 10.93 5.04 8.08
N TYR A 126 11.07 3.75 7.83
CA TYR A 126 11.95 3.23 6.79
C TYR A 126 11.47 3.62 5.38
N GLY A 127 10.18 3.44 5.07
CA GLY A 127 9.61 3.80 3.76
C GLY A 127 9.79 5.27 3.41
N ILE A 128 9.42 6.17 4.34
CA ILE A 128 9.57 7.63 4.15
C ILE A 128 11.06 8.03 4.09
N SER A 129 11.91 7.45 4.94
CA SER A 129 13.35 7.70 4.90
C SER A 129 13.97 7.28 3.58
N ARG A 130 13.53 6.13 3.05
CA ARG A 130 13.95 5.62 1.75
C ARG A 130 13.50 6.53 0.61
N ALA A 131 12.25 7.01 0.62
CA ALA A 131 11.75 7.95 -0.37
C ALA A 131 12.54 9.27 -0.39
N LEU A 132 13.04 9.71 0.77
CA LEU A 132 13.79 10.94 0.92
C LEU A 132 15.31 10.76 0.79
N ASP A 133 15.81 9.52 0.74
CA ASP A 133 17.22 9.24 0.45
C ASP A 133 17.52 9.59 -1.02
N PRO A 134 18.51 10.47 -1.29
CA PRO A 134 18.87 10.82 -2.65
C PRO A 134 19.30 9.63 -3.51
N ALA A 135 19.82 8.54 -2.90
CA ALA A 135 20.18 7.33 -3.60
C ALA A 135 18.97 6.58 -4.18
N THR A 136 17.77 6.75 -3.60
CA THR A 136 16.53 6.14 -4.09
C THR A 136 16.00 6.81 -5.36
N GLN A 137 16.29 8.10 -5.57
CA GLN A 137 15.80 8.89 -6.71
C GLN A 137 14.27 8.86 -6.88
N ALA A 138 13.54 8.91 -5.76
CA ALA A 138 12.07 8.89 -5.77
C ALA A 138 11.50 10.13 -6.45
N GLY A 139 10.73 9.94 -7.53
CA GLY A 139 10.15 11.03 -8.32
C GLY A 139 9.17 11.92 -7.55
N ASP A 140 8.48 11.35 -6.54
CA ASP A 140 7.50 12.05 -5.70
C ASP A 140 8.07 12.51 -4.35
N ALA A 141 9.40 12.45 -4.12
CA ALA A 141 10.03 12.82 -2.84
C ALA A 141 9.66 14.24 -2.36
N GLU A 142 9.53 15.19 -3.27
CA GLU A 142 9.20 16.59 -2.95
C GLU A 142 7.84 16.75 -2.24
N LYS A 143 6.90 15.82 -2.45
CA LYS A 143 5.60 15.83 -1.77
C LYS A 143 5.73 15.67 -0.25
N LEU A 144 6.84 15.09 0.21
CA LEU A 144 7.15 14.88 1.63
C LEU A 144 7.94 16.04 2.28
N PHE A 145 8.23 17.12 1.54
CA PHE A 145 9.10 18.21 2.04
C PHE A 145 8.49 19.07 3.15
N SER A 146 7.22 18.88 3.47
CA SER A 146 6.65 19.44 4.72
C SER A 146 7.18 18.76 5.98
N ILE A 147 7.71 17.52 5.89
CA ILE A 147 8.36 16.83 7.02
C ILE A 147 9.66 17.56 7.38
N LYS A 148 9.90 17.77 8.67
CA LYS A 148 11.11 18.44 9.16
C LYS A 148 12.38 17.80 8.61
N ASN A 149 13.27 18.64 8.11
CA ASN A 149 14.54 18.28 7.46
C ASN A 149 14.42 17.49 6.13
N ALA A 150 13.23 17.19 5.62
CA ALA A 150 13.05 16.35 4.43
C ALA A 150 13.80 16.87 3.20
N SER A 151 13.71 18.19 2.91
CA SER A 151 14.42 18.81 1.79
C SER A 151 15.95 18.76 1.95
N ALA A 152 16.45 18.93 3.19
CA ALA A 152 17.88 18.86 3.48
C ALA A 152 18.42 17.43 3.35
N VAL A 153 17.64 16.44 3.77
CA VAL A 153 17.98 15.02 3.59
C VAL A 153 17.96 14.65 2.11
N ASN A 154 16.90 14.98 1.37
CA ASN A 154 16.77 14.66 -0.04
C ASN A 154 17.85 15.31 -0.93
N SER A 155 18.38 16.48 -0.50
CA SER A 155 19.53 17.10 -1.16
C SER A 155 20.90 16.61 -0.68
N GLY A 156 20.95 15.59 0.18
CA GLY A 156 22.19 15.02 0.71
C GLY A 156 22.93 15.90 1.73
N LYS A 157 22.29 16.99 2.20
CA LYS A 157 22.89 17.91 3.21
C LYS A 157 22.79 17.38 4.63
N GLN A 158 21.86 16.48 4.90
CA GLN A 158 21.66 15.83 6.19
C GLN A 158 21.42 14.33 6.01
N PRO A 159 21.75 13.50 7.01
CA PRO A 159 21.45 12.07 6.96
C PRO A 159 19.95 11.82 7.17
N THR A 160 19.44 10.67 6.74
CA THR A 160 18.04 10.26 6.93
C THR A 160 17.62 10.22 8.40
N SER A 161 18.55 9.99 9.33
CA SER A 161 18.31 10.02 10.78
C SER A 161 17.93 11.41 11.31
N ALA A 162 18.12 12.47 10.53
CA ALA A 162 17.73 13.84 10.90
C ALA A 162 16.27 14.17 10.59
N LEU A 163 15.55 13.27 9.88
CA LEU A 163 14.15 13.45 9.52
C LEU A 163 13.26 13.59 10.76
N GLY A 164 12.26 14.46 10.65
CA GLY A 164 11.23 14.63 11.67
C GLY A 164 10.22 13.46 11.71
N ILE A 165 10.70 12.22 11.65
CA ILE A 165 9.85 11.03 11.76
C ILE A 165 10.48 10.02 12.72
N THR A 166 9.68 9.48 13.67
CA THR A 166 10.18 8.58 14.70
C THR A 166 9.11 7.57 15.10
N ALA A 167 9.47 6.29 15.18
CA ALA A 167 8.70 5.28 15.87
C ALA A 167 9.00 5.37 17.37
N LYS A 168 8.00 5.72 18.20
CA LYS A 168 8.15 5.70 19.65
C LYS A 168 8.15 4.28 20.21
N ASP A 169 7.35 3.44 19.60
CA ASP A 169 7.21 2.01 19.81
C ASP A 169 6.65 1.39 18.52
N ASP A 170 6.33 0.10 18.54
CA ASP A 170 5.85 -0.62 17.35
C ASP A 170 4.53 -0.06 16.77
N LEU A 171 3.70 0.57 17.60
CA LEU A 171 2.37 1.03 17.23
C LEU A 171 2.20 2.55 17.28
N THR A 172 3.23 3.29 17.66
CA THR A 172 3.15 4.74 17.79
C THR A 172 4.18 5.43 16.89
N LEU A 173 3.69 6.09 15.84
CA LEU A 173 4.50 6.88 14.91
C LEU A 173 4.31 8.37 15.18
N VAL A 174 5.41 9.12 15.22
CA VAL A 174 5.37 10.58 15.34
C VAL A 174 6.04 11.20 14.13
N ILE A 175 5.33 12.14 13.49
CA ILE A 175 5.85 12.95 12.39
C ILE A 175 5.80 14.42 12.79
N THR A 176 6.94 15.09 12.67
CA THR A 176 7.07 16.53 12.90
C THR A 176 7.29 17.25 11.58
N LEU A 177 6.54 18.30 11.34
CA LEU A 177 6.63 19.12 10.14
C LEU A 177 7.58 20.31 10.34
N GLU A 178 8.15 20.80 9.25
CA GLU A 178 8.91 22.05 9.19
C GLU A 178 7.99 23.28 9.34
N ARG A 179 6.80 23.17 8.77
CA ARG A 179 5.72 24.16 8.81
C ARG A 179 4.37 23.46 8.79
N ALA A 180 3.35 24.06 9.35
CA ALA A 180 1.99 23.53 9.28
C ALA A 180 1.54 23.38 7.83
N ASP A 181 0.99 22.22 7.51
CA ASP A 181 0.54 21.85 6.17
C ASP A 181 -0.87 21.25 6.27
N PRO A 182 -1.92 21.98 5.84
CA PRO A 182 -3.30 21.49 5.90
C PRO A 182 -3.55 20.24 5.05
N ASP A 183 -2.74 20.03 4.02
CA ASP A 183 -2.87 18.90 3.09
C ASP A 183 -2.01 17.69 3.52
N PHE A 184 -1.28 17.78 4.62
CA PHE A 184 -0.32 16.74 5.02
C PHE A 184 -0.96 15.34 5.14
N LEU A 185 -2.15 15.22 5.73
CA LEU A 185 -2.84 13.93 5.78
C LEU A 185 -3.19 13.37 4.39
N ARG A 186 -3.47 14.24 3.43
CA ARG A 186 -3.71 13.83 2.04
C ARG A 186 -2.43 13.33 1.37
N ILE A 187 -1.28 13.95 1.67
CA ILE A 187 0.03 13.50 1.20
C ILE A 187 0.33 12.08 1.69
N LEU A 188 -0.07 11.74 2.92
CA LEU A 188 0.11 10.41 3.50
C LEU A 188 -0.75 9.30 2.86
N THR A 189 -1.68 9.64 1.96
CA THR A 189 -2.40 8.65 1.14
C THR A 189 -1.66 8.27 -0.14
N LEU A 190 -0.57 8.94 -0.47
CA LEU A 190 0.20 8.71 -1.70
C LEU A 190 1.16 7.52 -1.56
N PRO A 191 1.47 6.82 -2.65
CA PRO A 191 2.42 5.70 -2.64
C PRO A 191 3.75 6.02 -1.96
N VAL A 192 4.32 7.19 -2.21
CA VAL A 192 5.61 7.62 -1.66
C VAL A 192 5.67 7.63 -0.13
N ALA A 193 4.50 7.69 0.56
CA ALA A 193 4.37 7.65 2.01
C ALA A 193 3.97 6.27 2.56
N MET A 194 3.87 5.24 1.72
CA MET A 194 3.53 3.88 2.14
C MET A 194 4.65 3.25 2.96
N PRO A 195 4.35 2.28 3.82
CA PRO A 195 5.35 1.58 4.61
C PRO A 195 6.24 0.71 3.72
N CYS A 196 7.44 0.39 4.21
CA CYS A 196 8.36 -0.56 3.59
C CYS A 196 8.98 -1.45 4.66
N HIS A 197 8.89 -2.76 4.51
CA HIS A 197 9.49 -3.71 5.43
C HIS A 197 11.01 -3.76 5.21
N GLU A 198 11.79 -3.20 6.13
CA GLU A 198 13.23 -3.01 5.98
C GLU A 198 13.99 -4.31 5.71
N ASP A 199 13.74 -5.36 6.53
CA ASP A 199 14.45 -6.63 6.39
C ASP A 199 14.13 -7.32 5.07
N PHE A 200 12.85 -7.29 4.64
CA PHE A 200 12.45 -7.84 3.35
C PHE A 200 13.08 -7.07 2.19
N PHE A 201 13.08 -5.74 2.25
CA PHE A 201 13.74 -4.92 1.26
C PHE A 201 15.24 -5.26 1.12
N LYS A 202 15.94 -5.38 2.26
CA LYS A 202 17.37 -5.76 2.27
C LYS A 202 17.59 -7.17 1.74
N ALA A 203 16.74 -8.12 2.11
CA ALA A 203 16.84 -9.52 1.68
C ALA A 203 16.59 -9.69 0.17
N THR A 204 15.79 -8.83 -0.45
CA THR A 204 15.52 -8.87 -1.90
C THR A 204 16.65 -8.30 -2.76
N HIS A 205 17.69 -7.73 -2.17
CA HIS A 205 18.85 -7.20 -2.89
C HIS A 205 18.48 -6.28 -4.06
N ALA A 206 17.69 -5.24 -3.78
CA ALA A 206 17.18 -4.26 -4.75
C ALA A 206 16.19 -4.82 -5.81
N LYS A 207 15.62 -6.01 -5.61
CA LYS A 207 14.54 -6.56 -6.44
C LYS A 207 13.15 -6.30 -5.88
N TYR A 208 13.05 -5.55 -4.77
CA TYR A 208 11.80 -5.23 -4.11
C TYR A 208 10.79 -4.66 -5.10
N CYS A 209 9.64 -5.31 -5.20
CA CYS A 209 8.53 -4.93 -6.08
C CYS A 209 8.86 -4.79 -7.59
N LEU A 210 10.04 -5.29 -8.05
CA LEU A 210 10.37 -5.40 -9.48
C LEU A 210 9.82 -6.69 -10.10
N ASP A 211 9.46 -7.66 -9.27
CA ASP A 211 8.86 -8.93 -9.66
C ASP A 211 7.82 -9.29 -8.59
N LEU A 212 6.70 -9.89 -8.98
CA LEU A 212 5.62 -10.27 -8.08
C LEU A 212 6.09 -11.13 -6.90
N LYS A 213 7.09 -12.01 -7.12
CA LYS A 213 7.69 -12.84 -6.06
C LYS A 213 8.46 -12.05 -5.00
N TYR A 214 8.85 -10.82 -5.29
CA TYR A 214 9.51 -9.90 -4.37
C TYR A 214 8.58 -8.75 -3.93
N THR A 215 7.28 -8.93 -4.10
CA THR A 215 6.26 -7.94 -3.69
C THR A 215 5.67 -8.35 -2.35
N PHE A 216 5.79 -7.47 -1.39
CA PHE A 216 5.32 -7.65 -0.02
C PHE A 216 4.34 -6.52 0.29
N CYS A 217 3.06 -6.85 0.34
CA CYS A 217 1.95 -5.89 0.54
C CYS A 217 1.47 -5.91 1.99
N ASN A 218 0.81 -4.86 2.42
CA ASN A 218 0.25 -4.75 3.77
C ASN A 218 -1.25 -4.44 3.76
#